data_07aa9a3a29935705c444bf066c5b5056
#
_entry.id   07aa9a3a29935705c444bf066c5b5056
#
_cell.length_a   1.000
_cell.length_b   1.000
_cell.length_c   1.000
_cell.angle_alpha   90.00
_cell.angle_beta   90.00
_cell.angle_gamma   90.00
#
_symmetry.space_group_name_H-M   'P 1'
#
loop_
_entity.id
_entity.type
_entity.pdbx_description
1 polymer ?
#
loop_
_entity_poly.entity_id
_entity_poly.type
_entity_poly.pdbx_seq_one_letter_code
_entity_poly.pdbx_strand_id
1 'polypeptide(L)'
;FGGQPEFSVKLLKDLASTTRDRILFSMGTGPDLESGKRVRGLLKELCSEGGDITAISQPRSSGFMFGLQSGLPFSGETWDKIRAMDLKGRLAAIRDQETRNKLINEASGSKESLPYNLVFWLGDEETPDYAAGAEKCVAEMSKERSIHPSELFLNLSDESDGKTLFNYRMFNQNLEAAGEMFL
;
A
#
# COMPACT_ATOMS: atom_id res chain seq x y z
N PHE A 1 -1.58 9.95 9.34
CA PHE A 1 -2.90 10.40 9.80
C PHE A 1 -3.94 9.27 9.84
N GLY A 2 -3.55 8.07 10.25
CA GLY A 2 -4.46 6.90 10.23
C GLY A 2 -5.26 6.65 11.50
N GLY A 3 -5.26 7.51 12.50
CA GLY A 3 -5.84 7.11 13.79
C GLY A 3 -6.85 8.06 14.45
N GLN A 4 -6.73 9.35 14.26
CA GLN A 4 -7.66 10.33 14.83
C GLN A 4 -7.62 11.64 14.02
N PRO A 5 -8.45 11.77 12.98
CA PRO A 5 -8.45 12.96 12.12
C PRO A 5 -8.68 14.26 12.89
N GLU A 6 -9.56 14.26 13.91
CA GLU A 6 -9.84 15.44 14.73
C GLU A 6 -8.63 15.95 15.53
N PHE A 7 -7.82 15.04 16.09
CA PHE A 7 -6.59 15.39 16.79
C PHE A 7 -5.57 16.04 15.84
N SER A 8 -5.45 15.51 14.65
CA SER A 8 -4.51 16.03 13.62
C SER A 8 -4.92 17.43 13.14
N VAL A 9 -6.21 17.68 12.95
CA VAL A 9 -6.76 18.99 12.58
C VAL A 9 -6.51 20.02 13.68
N LYS A 10 -6.83 19.66 14.92
CA LYS A 10 -6.57 20.54 16.07
C LYS A 10 -5.10 20.89 16.19
N LEU A 11 -4.20 19.91 16.06
CA LEU A 11 -2.77 20.13 16.11
C LEU A 11 -2.31 21.12 15.02
N LEU A 12 -2.81 20.97 13.79
CA LEU A 12 -2.46 21.88 12.68
C LEU A 12 -2.96 23.31 12.96
N LYS A 13 -4.18 23.47 13.50
CA LYS A 13 -4.73 24.77 13.90
C LYS A 13 -3.90 25.39 15.03
N ASP A 14 -3.58 24.63 16.06
CA ASP A 14 -2.77 25.09 17.19
C ASP A 14 -1.37 25.51 16.73
N LEU A 15 -0.74 24.75 15.85
CA LEU A 15 0.55 25.10 15.25
C LEU A 15 0.46 26.36 14.40
N ALA A 16 -0.52 26.46 13.51
CA ALA A 16 -0.71 27.62 12.64
C ALA A 16 -0.96 28.91 13.43
N SER A 17 -1.66 28.83 14.55
CA SER A 17 -1.94 29.98 15.42
C SER A 17 -0.75 30.36 16.31
N THR A 18 0.11 29.41 16.65
CA THR A 18 1.21 29.60 17.60
C THR A 18 2.52 29.98 16.92
N THR A 19 2.79 29.34 15.79
CA THR A 19 3.99 29.62 15.01
C THR A 19 3.66 30.61 13.93
N ARG A 20 4.07 31.58 13.58
CA ARG A 20 3.77 32.39 12.37
C ARG A 20 4.49 31.83 11.12
N ASP A 21 4.92 30.59 11.20
CA ASP A 21 5.70 29.92 10.17
C ASP A 21 4.79 29.17 9.20
N ARG A 22 5.29 28.93 8.01
CA ARG A 22 4.64 28.06 7.02
C ARG A 22 4.63 26.64 7.49
N ILE A 23 3.45 26.00 7.48
CA ILE A 23 3.27 24.59 7.81
C ILE A 23 3.16 23.80 6.52
N LEU A 24 4.03 22.79 6.39
CA LEU A 24 4.00 21.85 5.30
C LEU A 24 3.70 20.46 5.86
N PHE A 25 2.68 19.77 5.34
CA PHE A 25 2.33 18.42 5.79
C PHE A 25 1.85 17.54 4.64
N SER A 26 1.95 16.22 4.82
CA SER A 26 1.46 15.26 3.85
C SER A 26 0.01 14.85 4.16
N MET A 27 -0.80 14.68 3.11
CA MET A 27 -2.19 14.33 3.20
C MET A 27 -2.58 13.36 2.08
N GLY A 28 -3.59 12.55 2.31
CA GLY A 28 -4.12 11.63 1.32
C GLY A 28 -5.60 11.34 1.58
N THR A 29 -6.24 10.74 0.60
CA THR A 29 -7.65 10.33 0.64
C THR A 29 -7.80 8.88 1.10
N GLY A 30 -8.98 8.55 1.64
CA GLY A 30 -9.38 7.18 1.96
C GLY A 30 -9.95 6.43 0.74
N PRO A 31 -10.58 5.27 0.99
CA PRO A 31 -11.15 4.43 -0.06
C PRO A 31 -12.46 4.97 -0.64
N ASP A 32 -13.19 5.79 0.10
CA ASP A 32 -14.48 6.33 -0.33
C ASP A 32 -14.33 7.62 -1.13
N LEU A 33 -15.22 7.83 -2.13
CA LEU A 33 -15.18 8.98 -3.01
C LEU A 33 -15.30 10.33 -2.26
N GLU A 34 -16.12 10.36 -1.20
CA GLU A 34 -16.34 11.58 -0.43
C GLU A 34 -15.11 12.00 0.39
N SER A 35 -14.14 11.11 0.59
CA SER A 35 -12.90 11.43 1.31
C SER A 35 -12.12 12.58 0.65
N GLY A 36 -12.14 12.69 -0.67
CA GLY A 36 -11.50 13.79 -1.40
C GLY A 36 -12.14 15.15 -1.07
N LYS A 37 -13.47 15.21 -1.09
CA LYS A 37 -14.23 16.42 -0.74
C LYS A 37 -14.01 16.82 0.73
N ARG A 38 -13.99 15.84 1.65
CA ARG A 38 -13.73 16.12 3.07
C ARG A 38 -12.34 16.72 3.27
N VAL A 39 -11.32 16.15 2.62
CA VAL A 39 -9.94 16.64 2.69
C VAL A 39 -9.83 18.06 2.12
N ARG A 40 -10.43 18.32 0.96
CA ARG A 40 -10.49 19.66 0.37
C ARG A 40 -11.20 20.66 1.29
N GLY A 41 -12.33 20.28 1.87
CA GLY A 41 -13.08 21.10 2.83
C GLY A 41 -12.23 21.49 4.04
N LEU A 42 -11.52 20.53 4.60
CA LEU A 42 -10.59 20.74 5.72
C LEU A 42 -9.46 21.72 5.35
N LEU A 43 -8.84 21.57 4.17
CA LEU A 43 -7.79 22.48 3.72
C LEU A 43 -8.32 23.92 3.57
N LYS A 44 -9.51 24.08 2.98
CA LYS A 44 -10.15 25.40 2.87
C LYS A 44 -10.42 26.02 4.24
N GLU A 45 -10.88 25.25 5.22
CA GLU A 45 -11.07 25.68 6.60
C GLU A 45 -9.76 26.17 7.24
N LEU A 46 -8.72 25.32 7.19
CA LEU A 46 -7.41 25.64 7.75
C LEU A 46 -6.79 26.92 7.14
N CYS A 47 -6.93 27.10 5.83
CA CYS A 47 -6.43 28.30 5.14
C CYS A 47 -7.28 29.55 5.46
N SER A 48 -8.61 29.40 5.62
CA SER A 48 -9.50 30.54 5.91
C SER A 48 -9.27 31.15 7.29
N GLU A 49 -8.73 30.39 8.22
CA GLU A 49 -8.37 30.86 9.58
C GLU A 49 -7.02 31.63 9.61
N GLY A 50 -6.43 31.91 8.45
CA GLY A 50 -5.23 32.73 8.30
C GLY A 50 -3.92 31.97 8.49
N GLY A 51 -3.96 30.65 8.55
CA GLY A 51 -2.76 29.81 8.59
C GLY A 51 -2.06 29.73 7.22
N ASP A 52 -0.75 29.92 7.17
CA ASP A 52 0.07 29.61 5.98
C ASP A 52 0.33 28.10 5.93
N ILE A 53 -0.67 27.35 5.46
CA ILE A 53 -0.68 25.89 5.46
C ILE A 53 -0.65 25.38 4.02
N THR A 54 0.30 24.48 3.73
CA THR A 54 0.41 23.80 2.44
C THR A 54 0.37 22.29 2.64
N ALA A 55 -0.56 21.63 1.95
CA ALA A 55 -0.61 20.17 1.92
C ALA A 55 0.11 19.63 0.68
N ILE A 56 0.85 18.54 0.88
CA ILE A 56 1.45 17.77 -0.21
C ILE A 56 0.72 16.44 -0.33
N SER A 57 0.35 16.07 -1.54
CA SER A 57 -0.21 14.76 -1.83
C SER A 57 0.32 14.21 -3.14
N GLN A 58 0.22 12.91 -3.31
CA GLN A 58 0.57 12.25 -4.57
C GLN A 58 -0.69 12.12 -5.43
N PRO A 59 -0.61 12.37 -6.75
CA PRO A 59 -1.74 12.22 -7.67
C PRO A 59 -2.01 10.75 -8.06
N ARG A 60 -1.46 9.81 -7.32
CA ARG A 60 -1.59 8.37 -7.51
C ARG A 60 -1.73 7.65 -6.18
N SER A 61 -2.17 6.40 -6.23
CA SER A 61 -2.13 5.53 -5.05
C SER A 61 -0.70 5.37 -4.56
N SER A 62 -0.53 5.37 -3.26
CA SER A 62 0.77 5.23 -2.60
C SER A 62 0.69 4.35 -1.35
N GLY A 63 1.83 3.77 -0.98
CA GLY A 63 1.96 2.89 0.15
C GLY A 63 3.31 2.19 0.15
N PHE A 64 3.32 0.92 0.50
CA PHE A 64 4.54 0.13 0.56
C PHE A 64 4.69 -0.76 -0.66
N MET A 65 5.88 -0.77 -1.23
CA MET A 65 6.26 -1.75 -2.25
C MET A 65 6.99 -2.92 -1.58
N PHE A 66 6.69 -4.11 -2.05
CA PHE A 66 7.33 -5.34 -1.60
C PHE A 66 7.43 -6.35 -2.74
N GLY A 67 8.26 -7.35 -2.55
CA GLY A 67 8.50 -8.42 -3.52
C GLY A 67 9.61 -9.34 -3.02
N LEU A 68 9.87 -10.43 -3.72
CA LEU A 68 10.84 -11.43 -3.28
C LEU A 68 12.25 -10.85 -3.11
N GLN A 69 12.62 -9.86 -3.90
CA GLN A 69 13.92 -9.18 -3.81
C GLN A 69 14.02 -8.11 -2.71
N SER A 70 12.89 -7.74 -2.08
CA SER A 70 12.84 -6.67 -1.08
C SER A 70 12.22 -7.15 0.22
N GLY A 71 11.18 -6.51 0.72
CA GLY A 71 10.43 -6.94 1.89
C GLY A 71 9.47 -8.09 1.58
N LEU A 72 9.32 -9.01 2.52
CA LEU A 72 8.33 -10.09 2.45
C LEU A 72 7.16 -9.76 3.38
N PRO A 73 5.92 -9.73 2.88
CA PRO A 73 4.78 -9.20 3.61
C PRO A 73 4.11 -10.23 4.55
N PHE A 74 4.56 -11.47 4.52
CA PHE A 74 3.97 -12.56 5.31
C PHE A 74 4.79 -12.84 6.55
N SER A 75 4.13 -13.38 7.58
CA SER A 75 4.73 -13.79 8.87
C SER A 75 4.66 -15.30 9.02
N GLY A 76 5.64 -15.88 9.71
CA GLY A 76 5.73 -17.30 9.99
C GLY A 76 7.18 -17.77 10.07
N GLU A 77 7.41 -18.93 10.68
CA GLU A 77 8.76 -19.45 10.88
C GLU A 77 9.52 -19.68 9.56
N THR A 78 8.82 -20.20 8.54
CA THR A 78 9.42 -20.44 7.23
C THR A 78 9.65 -19.12 6.49
N TRP A 79 8.71 -18.16 6.60
CA TRP A 79 8.85 -16.82 6.06
C TRP A 79 10.04 -16.06 6.67
N ASP A 80 10.27 -16.20 7.98
CA ASP A 80 11.40 -15.57 8.67
C ASP A 80 12.73 -16.17 8.21
N LYS A 81 12.78 -17.49 8.00
CA LYS A 81 13.98 -18.16 7.45
C LYS A 81 14.33 -17.63 6.07
N ILE A 82 13.37 -17.56 5.14
CA ILE A 82 13.66 -17.08 3.78
C ILE A 82 13.94 -15.57 3.75
N ARG A 83 13.40 -14.80 4.68
CA ARG A 83 13.67 -13.35 4.80
C ARG A 83 15.15 -13.07 5.06
N ALA A 84 15.83 -13.95 5.79
CA ALA A 84 17.27 -13.84 6.06
C ALA A 84 18.16 -14.23 4.86
N MET A 85 17.61 -14.84 3.81
CA MET A 85 18.36 -15.29 2.64
C MET A 85 18.52 -14.16 1.61
N ASP A 86 19.53 -14.29 0.75
CA ASP A 86 19.64 -13.49 -0.49
C ASP A 86 18.56 -13.89 -1.51
N LEU A 87 18.42 -13.15 -2.61
CA LEU A 87 17.42 -13.43 -3.62
C LEU A 87 17.54 -14.83 -4.21
N LYS A 88 18.76 -15.31 -4.45
CA LYS A 88 19.01 -16.64 -4.99
C LYS A 88 18.53 -17.73 -4.03
N GLY A 89 18.81 -17.58 -2.75
CA GLY A 89 18.31 -18.47 -1.70
C GLY A 89 16.79 -18.46 -1.60
N ARG A 90 16.17 -17.28 -1.64
CA ARG A 90 14.70 -17.12 -1.63
C ARG A 90 14.05 -17.80 -2.83
N LEU A 91 14.61 -17.63 -4.04
CA LEU A 91 14.13 -18.30 -5.25
C LEU A 91 14.24 -19.82 -5.15
N ALA A 92 15.38 -20.32 -4.69
CA ALA A 92 15.53 -21.76 -4.45
C ALA A 92 14.51 -22.31 -3.45
N ALA A 93 14.26 -21.57 -2.36
CA ALA A 93 13.29 -21.95 -1.34
C ALA A 93 11.85 -21.98 -1.85
N ILE A 94 11.41 -20.99 -2.65
CA ILE A 94 10.05 -20.98 -3.19
C ILE A 94 9.84 -21.99 -4.34
N ARG A 95 10.91 -22.49 -4.95
CA ARG A 95 10.92 -23.56 -5.97
C ARG A 95 10.94 -24.95 -5.36
N ASP A 96 11.36 -25.08 -4.09
CA ASP A 96 11.26 -26.33 -3.34
C ASP A 96 9.81 -26.55 -2.89
N GLN A 97 9.20 -27.63 -3.34
CA GLN A 97 7.77 -27.89 -3.15
C GLN A 97 7.37 -28.00 -1.68
N GLU A 98 8.23 -28.59 -0.84
CA GLU A 98 7.94 -28.75 0.59
C GLU A 98 7.95 -27.38 1.30
N THR A 99 8.98 -26.59 1.06
CA THR A 99 9.11 -25.23 1.60
C THR A 99 7.97 -24.33 1.11
N ARG A 100 7.64 -24.40 -0.18
CA ARG A 100 6.54 -23.65 -0.77
C ARG A 100 5.21 -23.94 -0.09
N ASN A 101 4.89 -25.21 0.15
CA ASN A 101 3.67 -25.60 0.82
C ASN A 101 3.62 -25.08 2.28
N LYS A 102 4.75 -25.07 2.99
CA LYS A 102 4.84 -24.48 4.33
C LYS A 102 4.57 -22.98 4.30
N LEU A 103 5.16 -22.24 3.36
CA LEU A 103 4.94 -20.81 3.19
C LEU A 103 3.46 -20.48 2.95
N ILE A 104 2.79 -21.20 2.06
CA ILE A 104 1.36 -21.01 1.77
C ILE A 104 0.52 -21.30 3.02
N ASN A 105 0.78 -22.41 3.71
CA ASN A 105 0.04 -22.80 4.90
C ASN A 105 0.22 -21.78 6.05
N GLU A 106 1.44 -21.31 6.32
CA GLU A 106 1.69 -20.30 7.31
C GLU A 106 0.96 -18.98 7.01
N ALA A 107 1.02 -18.52 5.76
CA ALA A 107 0.32 -17.31 5.34
C ALA A 107 -1.21 -17.44 5.42
N SER A 108 -1.76 -18.61 5.07
CA SER A 108 -3.19 -18.89 5.14
C SER A 108 -3.72 -19.01 6.56
N GLY A 109 -2.89 -19.51 7.49
CA GLY A 109 -3.22 -19.65 8.91
C GLY A 109 -2.99 -18.40 9.74
N SER A 110 -2.36 -17.37 9.19
CA SER A 110 -2.03 -16.15 9.91
C SER A 110 -3.27 -15.31 10.20
N LYS A 111 -3.41 -14.86 11.46
CA LYS A 111 -4.43 -13.85 11.84
C LYS A 111 -4.07 -12.44 11.35
N GLU A 112 -2.80 -12.19 11.10
CA GLU A 112 -2.27 -10.94 10.57
C GLU A 112 -2.06 -11.09 9.06
N SER A 113 -3.15 -11.05 8.31
CA SER A 113 -3.08 -11.04 6.85
C SER A 113 -3.11 -9.61 6.32
N LEU A 114 -2.36 -9.39 5.25
CA LEU A 114 -2.51 -8.17 4.46
C LEU A 114 -3.95 -8.06 3.93
N PRO A 115 -4.52 -6.85 3.85
CA PRO A 115 -5.75 -6.64 3.12
C PRO A 115 -5.49 -6.80 1.61
N TYR A 116 -5.57 -8.01 1.10
CA TYR A 116 -5.22 -8.35 -0.29
C TYR A 116 -6.01 -7.58 -1.35
N ASN A 117 -7.18 -7.05 -0.98
CA ASN A 117 -7.96 -6.13 -1.81
C ASN A 117 -7.29 -4.74 -1.99
N LEU A 118 -6.26 -4.44 -1.21
CA LEU A 118 -5.45 -3.23 -1.31
C LEU A 118 -4.04 -3.51 -1.84
N VAL A 119 -3.75 -4.75 -2.21
CA VAL A 119 -2.48 -5.15 -2.79
C VAL A 119 -2.62 -5.31 -4.29
N PHE A 120 -1.75 -4.66 -5.04
CA PHE A 120 -1.77 -4.66 -6.51
C PHE A 120 -0.43 -5.11 -7.06
N TRP A 121 -0.47 -6.01 -8.01
CA TRP A 121 0.69 -6.38 -8.80
C TRP A 121 1.07 -5.22 -9.74
N LEU A 122 2.34 -4.84 -9.75
CA LEU A 122 2.82 -3.73 -10.59
C LEU A 122 3.12 -4.12 -12.05
N GLY A 123 2.90 -5.39 -12.39
CA GLY A 123 3.22 -5.93 -13.71
C GLY A 123 4.66 -6.42 -13.82
N ASP A 124 4.98 -6.95 -14.99
CA ASP A 124 6.30 -7.46 -15.40
C ASP A 124 6.94 -6.58 -16.49
N GLU A 125 6.28 -5.50 -16.87
CA GLU A 125 6.77 -4.52 -17.83
C GLU A 125 7.88 -3.65 -17.23
N GLU A 126 8.68 -3.01 -18.07
CA GLU A 126 9.74 -2.10 -17.64
C GLU A 126 9.21 -0.93 -16.81
N THR A 127 7.99 -0.47 -17.10
CA THR A 127 7.35 0.63 -16.38
C THR A 127 6.26 0.08 -15.44
N PRO A 128 6.41 0.24 -14.11
CA PRO A 128 5.40 -0.20 -13.14
C PRO A 128 4.05 0.50 -13.33
N ASP A 129 2.97 -0.26 -13.33
CA ASP A 129 1.61 0.28 -13.44
C ASP A 129 1.01 0.60 -12.06
N TYR A 130 1.13 1.85 -11.65
CA TYR A 130 0.56 2.35 -10.38
C TYR A 130 -0.95 2.66 -10.46
N ALA A 131 -1.53 2.69 -11.66
CA ALA A 131 -2.93 2.99 -11.89
C ALA A 131 -3.79 1.76 -12.17
N ALA A 132 -3.18 0.57 -12.19
CA ALA A 132 -3.87 -0.69 -12.46
C ALA A 132 -5.16 -0.85 -11.63
N GLY A 133 -6.19 -1.36 -12.27
CA GLY A 133 -7.49 -1.63 -11.69
C GLY A 133 -7.60 -3.03 -11.07
N ALA A 134 -8.81 -3.56 -11.04
CA ALA A 134 -9.12 -4.86 -10.42
C ALA A 134 -8.36 -6.03 -11.06
N GLU A 135 -8.01 -5.93 -12.34
CA GLU A 135 -7.28 -6.94 -13.10
C GLU A 135 -5.89 -7.25 -12.55
N LYS A 136 -5.29 -6.31 -11.79
CA LYS A 136 -4.01 -6.51 -11.10
C LYS A 136 -4.15 -6.50 -9.56
N CYS A 137 -5.37 -6.49 -9.04
CA CYS A 137 -5.64 -6.64 -7.61
C CYS A 137 -5.38 -8.09 -7.18
N VAL A 138 -4.52 -8.29 -6.19
CA VAL A 138 -4.12 -9.64 -5.73
C VAL A 138 -5.33 -10.45 -5.25
N ALA A 139 -6.31 -9.84 -4.58
CA ALA A 139 -7.52 -10.53 -4.15
C ALA A 139 -8.33 -11.04 -5.34
N GLU A 140 -8.55 -10.21 -6.37
CA GLU A 140 -9.35 -10.58 -7.54
C GLU A 140 -8.63 -11.62 -8.41
N MET A 141 -7.33 -11.42 -8.67
CA MET A 141 -6.51 -12.40 -9.40
C MET A 141 -6.46 -13.77 -8.71
N SER A 142 -6.37 -13.79 -7.38
CA SER A 142 -6.36 -15.03 -6.61
C SER A 142 -7.70 -15.76 -6.66
N LYS A 143 -8.79 -15.00 -6.57
CA LYS A 143 -10.16 -15.52 -6.70
C LYS A 143 -10.41 -16.12 -8.09
N GLU A 144 -10.00 -15.42 -9.15
CA GLU A 144 -10.13 -15.90 -10.53
C GLU A 144 -9.36 -17.20 -10.75
N ARG A 145 -8.17 -17.32 -10.18
CA ARG A 145 -7.31 -18.51 -10.29
C ARG A 145 -7.64 -19.59 -9.25
N SER A 146 -8.59 -19.34 -8.34
CA SER A 146 -8.96 -20.25 -7.25
C SER A 146 -7.78 -20.70 -6.37
N ILE A 147 -6.84 -19.79 -6.11
CA ILE A 147 -5.65 -20.02 -5.27
C ILE A 147 -5.59 -19.01 -4.12
N HIS A 148 -4.78 -19.31 -3.10
CA HIS A 148 -4.55 -18.35 -2.01
C HIS A 148 -3.67 -17.17 -2.48
N PRO A 149 -3.87 -15.94 -1.99
CA PRO A 149 -3.05 -14.78 -2.35
C PRO A 149 -1.53 -14.95 -2.14
N SER A 150 -1.12 -15.70 -1.12
CA SER A 150 0.31 -16.02 -0.95
C SER A 150 0.85 -16.95 -2.03
N GLU A 151 0.04 -17.86 -2.53
CA GLU A 151 0.41 -18.72 -3.64
C GLU A 151 0.55 -17.90 -4.93
N LEU A 152 -0.37 -16.97 -5.19
CA LEU A 152 -0.25 -16.03 -6.31
C LEU A 152 1.04 -15.21 -6.23
N PHE A 153 1.37 -14.69 -5.03
CA PHE A 153 2.62 -13.97 -4.79
C PHE A 153 3.84 -14.82 -5.15
N LEU A 154 3.87 -16.08 -4.73
CA LEU A 154 4.97 -17.01 -5.03
C LEU A 154 5.05 -17.35 -6.50
N ASN A 155 3.90 -17.54 -7.19
CA ASN A 155 3.87 -17.82 -8.63
C ASN A 155 4.47 -16.66 -9.43
N LEU A 156 3.95 -15.44 -9.24
CA LEU A 156 4.42 -14.25 -9.95
C LEU A 156 5.89 -13.93 -9.61
N SER A 157 6.31 -14.21 -8.37
CA SER A 157 7.72 -14.06 -7.99
C SER A 157 8.64 -15.06 -8.69
N ASP A 158 8.20 -16.30 -8.85
CA ASP A 158 8.96 -17.33 -9.56
C ASP A 158 9.03 -17.05 -11.07
N GLU A 159 7.90 -16.73 -11.70
CA GLU A 159 7.76 -16.39 -13.12
C GLU A 159 8.69 -15.23 -13.54
N SER A 160 8.92 -14.27 -12.63
CA SER A 160 9.77 -13.09 -12.85
C SER A 160 11.22 -13.25 -12.38
N ASP A 161 11.68 -14.44 -11.99
CA ASP A 161 12.95 -14.63 -11.28
C ASP A 161 13.13 -13.67 -10.08
N GLY A 162 12.05 -13.45 -9.32
CA GLY A 162 12.00 -12.63 -8.13
C GLY A 162 11.99 -11.12 -8.36
N LYS A 163 11.88 -10.66 -9.60
CA LYS A 163 11.93 -9.23 -9.95
C LYS A 163 10.60 -8.52 -9.76
N THR A 164 9.49 -9.26 -9.80
CA THR A 164 8.16 -8.67 -9.69
C THR A 164 7.96 -7.93 -8.37
N LEU A 165 7.18 -6.86 -8.42
CA LEU A 165 6.86 -6.02 -7.28
C LEU A 165 5.35 -5.89 -7.13
N PHE A 166 4.96 -5.69 -5.88
CA PHE A 166 3.60 -5.43 -5.46
C PHE A 166 3.54 -4.11 -4.71
N ASN A 167 2.42 -3.41 -4.83
CA ASN A 167 2.13 -2.17 -4.10
C ASN A 167 0.97 -2.40 -3.15
N TYR A 168 1.19 -2.24 -1.85
CA TYR A 168 0.13 -2.13 -0.85
C TYR A 168 -0.34 -0.68 -0.80
N ARG A 169 -1.52 -0.40 -1.34
CA ARG A 169 -2.10 0.95 -1.43
C ARG A 169 -2.71 1.37 -0.10
N MET A 170 -2.01 2.18 0.67
CA MET A 170 -2.49 2.70 1.95
C MET A 170 -3.19 4.06 1.82
N PHE A 171 -2.71 4.89 0.88
CA PHE A 171 -3.21 6.25 0.67
C PHE A 171 -3.66 6.41 -0.78
N ASN A 172 -4.60 7.31 -1.00
CA ASN A 172 -5.17 7.63 -2.31
C ASN A 172 -5.67 6.35 -3.02
N GLN A 173 -6.36 5.50 -2.27
CA GLN A 173 -6.85 4.22 -2.75
C GLN A 173 -7.87 4.41 -3.88
N ASN A 174 -8.68 5.47 -3.79
CA ASN A 174 -9.63 5.90 -4.80
C ASN A 174 -9.05 7.11 -5.55
N LEU A 175 -8.74 6.93 -6.85
CA LEU A 175 -8.11 7.97 -7.67
C LEU A 175 -9.07 9.13 -7.99
N GLU A 176 -10.39 8.88 -8.05
CA GLU A 176 -11.39 9.94 -8.22
C GLU A 176 -11.44 10.83 -6.97
N ALA A 177 -11.41 10.21 -5.78
CA ALA A 177 -11.32 10.95 -4.51
C ALA A 177 -10.02 11.76 -4.42
N ALA A 178 -8.90 11.20 -4.90
CA ALA A 178 -7.65 11.94 -4.98
C ALA A 178 -7.77 13.13 -5.95
N GLY A 179 -8.42 12.95 -7.10
CA GLY A 179 -8.72 14.04 -8.04
C GLY A 179 -9.56 15.16 -7.41
N GLU A 180 -10.64 14.80 -6.69
CA GLU A 180 -11.51 15.74 -5.98
C GLU A 180 -10.77 16.58 -4.92
N MET A 181 -9.72 16.04 -4.33
CA MET A 181 -8.89 16.75 -3.35
C MET A 181 -8.11 17.92 -3.97
N PHE A 182 -7.75 17.82 -5.26
CA PHE A 182 -6.96 18.83 -5.96
C PHE A 182 -7.80 19.96 -6.62
N LEU A 183 -9.12 19.83 -6.65
CA LEU A 183 -10.04 20.84 -7.18
C LEU A 183 -10.31 21.97 -6.17
#